data_fbdc09071d9c904e5b1418832a0f326d
#
_entry.id   fbdc09071d9c904e5b1418832a0f326d
#
_cell.length_a   1.000
_cell.length_b   1.000
_cell.length_c   1.000
_cell.angle_alpha   90.00
_cell.angle_beta   90.00
_cell.angle_gamma   90.00
#
_symmetry.space_group_name_H-M   'P 1'
#
loop_
_entity.id
_entity.type
_entity.pdbx_description
1 polymer ?
#
loop_
_entity_poly.entity_id
_entity_poly.type
_entity_poly.pdbx_seq_one_letter_code
_entity_poly.pdbx_strand_id
1 'polypeptide(L)'
;MPAPIDLDAPRQICLACGADLSGSTNYRRLRVCPACGYHYAISARRRIAAIADEGSFKETSKWIQSLDPLEFSPRISYRVRLLQDQARTGLSEAAVTGTCSIGGTPVVIIVLDSSFLGGSMGVVVGEKVTLALELAARNKMPCVAMVTSGGTRIQEGVLSLMQMAKTTLATRTLRDKGQAFIVVLSNPSTGQVLGSFASMADIIFSEPGAHIGFAPLGDLREVDGKRIDAEHTAEAYLERGHVDAIVKRENLKHDIASVLDLISPEFRLTSSRRARSDSPVIRPREAWEMVKLARRPDRPRSRFYIDNVFANFFELHGDRVYSDD
;
A
#
# COMPACT_ATOMS: atom_id res chain seq x y z
N MET A 1 -23.48 1.65 -21.91
CA MET A 1 -22.41 1.31 -20.94
C MET A 1 -21.16 2.10 -21.32
N PRO A 2 -20.44 2.74 -20.41
CA PRO A 2 -19.14 3.26 -20.75
C PRO A 2 -18.25 2.09 -21.20
N ALA A 3 -17.44 2.32 -22.23
CA ALA A 3 -16.48 1.34 -22.72
C ALA A 3 -15.56 0.89 -21.57
N PRO A 4 -15.14 -0.39 -21.54
CA PRO A 4 -14.22 -0.88 -20.52
C PRO A 4 -12.96 -0.03 -20.51
N ILE A 5 -12.59 0.47 -19.34
CA ILE A 5 -11.42 1.34 -19.19
C ILE A 5 -10.17 0.46 -19.28
N ASP A 6 -9.41 0.63 -20.35
CA ASP A 6 -8.04 0.10 -20.41
C ASP A 6 -7.13 1.00 -19.58
N LEU A 7 -6.71 0.52 -18.40
CA LEU A 7 -5.82 1.25 -17.50
C LEU A 7 -4.44 1.50 -18.12
N ASP A 8 -4.04 0.67 -19.06
CA ASP A 8 -2.73 0.76 -19.71
C ASP A 8 -2.75 1.58 -21.01
N ALA A 9 -3.94 2.01 -21.47
CA ALA A 9 -4.05 2.90 -22.63
C ALA A 9 -3.39 4.26 -22.33
N PRO A 10 -2.50 4.77 -23.21
CA PRO A 10 -1.86 6.06 -23.02
C PRO A 10 -2.87 7.20 -23.18
N ARG A 11 -2.87 8.13 -22.22
CA ARG A 11 -3.60 9.41 -22.35
C ARG A 11 -2.67 10.48 -22.88
N GLN A 12 -3.20 11.40 -23.67
CA GLN A 12 -2.44 12.52 -24.20
C GLN A 12 -2.44 13.70 -23.22
N ILE A 13 -3.56 13.91 -22.51
CA ILE A 13 -3.78 15.06 -21.62
C ILE A 13 -4.08 14.57 -20.21
N CYS A 14 -3.49 15.23 -19.21
CA CYS A 14 -3.75 14.95 -17.81
C CYS A 14 -5.16 15.38 -17.41
N LEU A 15 -5.92 14.47 -16.79
CA LEU A 15 -7.28 14.73 -16.30
C LEU A 15 -7.32 15.70 -15.13
N ALA A 16 -6.23 15.79 -14.36
CA ALA A 16 -6.18 16.63 -13.16
C ALA A 16 -5.72 18.06 -13.45
N CYS A 17 -4.76 18.26 -14.35
CA CYS A 17 -4.15 19.59 -14.59
C CYS A 17 -4.11 20.02 -16.05
N GLY A 18 -4.58 19.19 -17.00
CA GLY A 18 -4.57 19.52 -18.44
C GLY A 18 -3.20 19.44 -19.12
N ALA A 19 -2.14 19.06 -18.42
CA ALA A 19 -0.80 18.97 -19.00
C ALA A 19 -0.68 17.87 -20.05
N ASP A 20 0.17 18.07 -21.06
CA ASP A 20 0.50 17.05 -22.06
C ASP A 20 1.34 15.91 -21.44
N LEU A 21 0.89 14.68 -21.64
CA LEU A 21 1.51 13.45 -21.14
C LEU A 21 2.28 12.69 -22.21
N SER A 22 2.13 13.05 -23.49
CA SER A 22 2.57 12.27 -24.65
C SER A 22 4.09 12.07 -24.69
N GLY A 23 4.88 13.05 -24.26
CA GLY A 23 6.34 13.03 -24.24
C GLY A 23 6.96 12.43 -22.97
N SER A 24 6.16 12.19 -21.92
CA SER A 24 6.68 11.80 -20.59
C SER A 24 7.04 10.33 -20.49
N THR A 25 8.33 10.03 -20.29
CA THR A 25 8.82 8.66 -20.00
C THR A 25 8.34 8.16 -18.65
N ASN A 26 8.26 9.03 -17.64
CA ASN A 26 7.75 8.71 -16.31
C ASN A 26 6.27 8.31 -16.37
N TYR A 27 5.45 9.08 -17.12
CA TYR A 27 4.06 8.71 -17.34
C TYR A 27 3.90 7.38 -18.08
N ARG A 28 4.71 7.12 -19.11
CA ARG A 28 4.66 5.83 -19.83
C ARG A 28 4.99 4.66 -18.92
N ARG A 29 5.97 4.81 -18.03
CA ARG A 29 6.44 3.73 -17.12
C ARG A 29 5.53 3.58 -15.90
N LEU A 30 5.25 4.67 -15.19
CA LEU A 30 4.62 4.66 -13.87
C LEU A 30 3.21 5.24 -13.84
N ARG A 31 2.69 5.80 -14.94
CA ARG A 31 1.39 6.46 -14.98
C ARG A 31 1.25 7.58 -13.94
N VAL A 32 2.30 8.37 -13.77
CA VAL A 32 2.31 9.56 -12.92
C VAL A 32 2.44 10.79 -13.80
N CYS A 33 1.58 11.78 -13.59
CA CYS A 33 1.67 13.06 -14.32
C CYS A 33 2.95 13.80 -13.93
N PRO A 34 3.79 14.21 -14.88
CA PRO A 34 5.04 14.92 -14.57
C PRO A 34 4.81 16.34 -14.04
N ALA A 35 3.66 16.95 -14.35
CA ALA A 35 3.36 18.33 -13.97
C ALA A 35 2.72 18.44 -12.58
N CYS A 36 1.67 17.63 -12.28
CA CYS A 36 0.95 17.73 -11.01
C CYS A 36 1.15 16.53 -10.08
N GLY A 37 1.89 15.50 -10.50
CA GLY A 37 2.11 14.32 -9.69
C GLY A 37 0.89 13.39 -9.56
N TYR A 38 -0.19 13.60 -10.32
CA TYR A 38 -1.38 12.75 -10.25
C TYR A 38 -1.06 11.30 -10.62
N HIS A 39 -1.43 10.35 -9.74
CA HIS A 39 -1.21 8.91 -9.89
C HIS A 39 -2.41 8.24 -10.54
N TYR A 40 -2.27 7.86 -11.80
CA TYR A 40 -3.28 7.06 -12.49
C TYR A 40 -3.25 5.61 -12.04
N ALA A 41 -4.39 4.92 -12.16
CA ALA A 41 -4.43 3.47 -11.99
C ALA A 41 -3.52 2.77 -13.02
N ILE A 42 -2.87 1.69 -12.62
CA ILE A 42 -2.04 0.82 -13.47
C ILE A 42 -2.41 -0.64 -13.21
N SER A 43 -2.19 -1.49 -14.21
CA SER A 43 -2.45 -2.92 -14.09
C SER A 43 -1.52 -3.58 -13.05
N ALA A 44 -1.97 -4.71 -12.48
CA ALA A 44 -1.20 -5.48 -11.52
C ALA A 44 0.16 -5.90 -12.07
N ARG A 45 0.23 -6.32 -13.33
CA ARG A 45 1.49 -6.74 -13.97
C ARG A 45 2.51 -5.60 -14.06
N ARG A 46 2.06 -4.39 -14.42
CA ARG A 46 2.94 -3.21 -14.44
C ARG A 46 3.38 -2.80 -13.03
N ARG A 47 2.49 -2.95 -12.04
CA ARG A 47 2.81 -2.67 -10.64
C ARG A 47 3.89 -3.62 -10.14
N ILE A 48 3.75 -4.91 -10.41
CA ILE A 48 4.77 -5.92 -10.09
C ILE A 48 6.10 -5.59 -10.78
N ALA A 49 6.07 -5.29 -12.07
CA ALA A 49 7.29 -4.94 -12.82
C ALA A 49 7.99 -3.67 -12.30
N ALA A 50 7.25 -2.73 -11.68
CA ALA A 50 7.82 -1.51 -11.09
C ALA A 50 8.48 -1.75 -9.72
N ILE A 51 8.03 -2.77 -8.97
CA ILE A 51 8.44 -3.02 -7.57
C ILE A 51 9.41 -4.20 -7.47
N ALA A 52 9.12 -5.32 -8.13
CA ALA A 52 9.95 -6.51 -8.06
C ALA A 52 11.32 -6.32 -8.74
N ASP A 53 12.28 -7.08 -8.32
CA ASP A 53 13.55 -7.19 -9.03
C ASP A 53 13.36 -7.95 -10.35
N GLU A 54 14.09 -7.54 -11.37
CA GLU A 54 13.92 -8.07 -12.73
C GLU A 54 14.01 -9.59 -12.75
N GLY A 55 13.03 -10.25 -13.41
CA GLY A 55 12.99 -11.70 -13.56
C GLY A 55 12.68 -12.49 -12.28
N SER A 56 12.52 -11.84 -11.11
CA SER A 56 12.33 -12.54 -9.84
C SER A 56 10.88 -13.01 -9.60
N PHE A 57 9.89 -12.42 -10.27
CA PHE A 57 8.48 -12.70 -10.00
C PHE A 57 8.04 -14.08 -10.50
N LYS A 58 7.43 -14.86 -9.60
CA LYS A 58 6.80 -16.15 -9.87
C LYS A 58 5.37 -16.14 -9.38
N GLU A 59 4.41 -16.15 -10.32
CA GLU A 59 2.97 -16.09 -9.99
C GLU A 59 2.52 -17.40 -9.34
N THR A 60 1.73 -17.27 -8.25
CA THR A 60 1.07 -18.39 -7.56
C THR A 60 -0.43 -18.31 -7.73
N SER A 61 -1.14 -19.45 -7.54
CA SER A 61 -2.62 -19.49 -7.52
C SER A 61 -3.28 -18.93 -8.78
N LYS A 62 -2.59 -18.93 -9.92
CA LYS A 62 -3.08 -18.38 -11.18
C LYS A 62 -4.34 -19.07 -11.69
N TRP A 63 -4.51 -20.36 -11.39
CA TRP A 63 -5.62 -21.20 -11.85
C TRP A 63 -6.94 -20.96 -11.10
N ILE A 64 -6.91 -20.27 -9.94
CA ILE A 64 -8.11 -20.05 -9.14
C ILE A 64 -8.95 -18.95 -9.80
N GLN A 65 -10.22 -19.25 -10.09
CA GLN A 65 -11.18 -18.39 -10.79
C GLN A 65 -12.53 -18.37 -10.08
N SER A 66 -13.25 -17.26 -10.18
CA SER A 66 -14.63 -17.16 -9.68
C SER A 66 -15.61 -17.94 -10.55
N LEU A 67 -16.60 -18.56 -9.91
CA LEU A 67 -17.56 -19.49 -10.53
C LEU A 67 -19.02 -19.02 -10.48
N ASP A 68 -19.34 -17.79 -10.10
CA ASP A 68 -20.70 -17.29 -9.91
C ASP A 68 -21.61 -18.26 -9.11
N PRO A 69 -21.27 -18.52 -7.82
CA PRO A 69 -21.98 -19.55 -7.02
C PRO A 69 -23.42 -19.19 -6.69
N LEU A 70 -23.81 -17.91 -6.87
CA LEU A 70 -25.16 -17.42 -6.57
C LEU A 70 -26.00 -17.16 -7.82
N GLU A 71 -25.47 -17.44 -9.01
CA GLU A 71 -26.11 -17.18 -10.30
C GLU A 71 -26.70 -15.75 -10.39
N PHE A 72 -25.91 -14.76 -9.93
CA PHE A 72 -26.35 -13.38 -9.81
C PHE A 72 -26.53 -12.73 -11.18
N SER A 73 -27.77 -12.41 -11.53
CA SER A 73 -28.13 -11.91 -12.87
C SER A 73 -29.17 -10.80 -12.84
N PRO A 74 -28.83 -9.53 -12.45
CA PRO A 74 -29.83 -8.44 -12.46
C PRO A 74 -30.14 -7.91 -13.87
N ARG A 75 -29.14 -7.53 -14.66
CA ARG A 75 -29.25 -7.05 -16.05
C ARG A 75 -28.26 -7.73 -16.98
N ILE A 76 -27.03 -7.94 -16.49
CA ILE A 76 -25.95 -8.68 -17.14
C ILE A 76 -25.49 -9.71 -16.12
N SER A 77 -25.48 -10.98 -16.51
CA SER A 77 -25.01 -12.07 -15.65
C SER A 77 -23.60 -11.81 -15.14
N TYR A 78 -23.37 -12.05 -13.86
CA TYR A 78 -22.07 -11.92 -13.25
C TYR A 78 -21.04 -12.79 -13.97
N ARG A 79 -21.41 -13.99 -14.38
CA ARG A 79 -20.58 -14.91 -15.19
C ARG A 79 -20.11 -14.25 -16.50
N VAL A 80 -20.99 -13.53 -17.18
CA VAL A 80 -20.63 -12.81 -18.42
C VAL A 80 -19.62 -11.71 -18.13
N ARG A 81 -19.78 -10.96 -17.04
CA ARG A 81 -18.81 -9.92 -16.63
C ARG A 81 -17.44 -10.51 -16.29
N LEU A 82 -17.41 -11.64 -15.59
CA LEU A 82 -16.16 -12.35 -15.29
C LEU A 82 -15.42 -12.70 -16.58
N LEU A 83 -16.10 -13.33 -17.55
CA LEU A 83 -15.50 -13.70 -18.83
C LEU A 83 -15.01 -12.49 -19.63
N GLN A 84 -15.79 -11.39 -19.63
CA GLN A 84 -15.39 -10.14 -20.29
C GLN A 84 -14.12 -9.54 -19.67
N ASP A 85 -14.04 -9.49 -18.33
CA ASP A 85 -12.87 -8.94 -17.66
C ASP A 85 -11.66 -9.86 -17.77
N GLN A 86 -11.85 -11.18 -17.74
CA GLN A 86 -10.77 -12.15 -18.02
C GLN A 86 -10.20 -11.96 -19.44
N ALA A 87 -11.06 -11.83 -20.44
CA ALA A 87 -10.62 -11.62 -21.82
C ALA A 87 -9.90 -10.27 -22.00
N ARG A 88 -10.39 -9.21 -21.35
CA ARG A 88 -9.85 -7.86 -21.46
C ARG A 88 -8.52 -7.67 -20.70
N THR A 89 -8.40 -8.24 -19.50
CA THR A 89 -7.24 -8.02 -18.62
C THR A 89 -6.18 -9.12 -18.73
N GLY A 90 -6.54 -10.29 -19.23
CA GLY A 90 -5.69 -11.49 -19.20
C GLY A 90 -5.47 -12.05 -17.79
N LEU A 91 -6.23 -11.57 -16.80
CA LEU A 91 -6.19 -12.04 -15.42
C LEU A 91 -7.27 -13.09 -15.17
N SER A 92 -7.01 -14.05 -14.30
CA SER A 92 -8.02 -15.00 -13.83
C SER A 92 -8.98 -14.37 -12.82
N GLU A 93 -8.50 -13.35 -12.08
CA GLU A 93 -9.23 -12.63 -11.03
C GLU A 93 -8.50 -11.33 -10.66
N ALA A 94 -9.16 -10.43 -9.93
CA ALA A 94 -8.64 -9.12 -9.51
C ALA A 94 -7.39 -9.18 -8.62
N ALA A 95 -7.03 -10.35 -8.09
CA ALA A 95 -5.82 -10.54 -7.31
C ALA A 95 -4.76 -11.32 -8.11
N VAL A 96 -3.56 -10.77 -8.18
CA VAL A 96 -2.35 -11.44 -8.65
C VAL A 96 -1.44 -11.63 -7.44
N THR A 97 -1.05 -12.88 -7.19
CA THR A 97 -0.20 -13.25 -6.05
C THR A 97 1.02 -14.03 -6.50
N GLY A 98 2.10 -13.94 -5.77
CA GLY A 98 3.32 -14.65 -6.13
C GLY A 98 4.46 -14.41 -5.15
N THR A 99 5.64 -14.92 -5.52
CA THR A 99 6.89 -14.61 -4.83
C THR A 99 7.78 -13.77 -5.74
N CYS A 100 8.54 -12.86 -5.17
CA CYS A 100 9.57 -12.09 -5.87
C CYS A 100 10.66 -11.65 -4.91
N SER A 101 11.66 -10.94 -5.41
CA SER A 101 12.59 -10.18 -4.57
C SER A 101 12.35 -8.69 -4.76
N ILE A 102 12.52 -7.92 -3.69
CA ILE A 102 12.49 -6.45 -3.70
C ILE A 102 13.78 -5.96 -3.03
N GLY A 103 14.65 -5.31 -3.79
CA GLY A 103 15.96 -4.90 -3.32
C GLY A 103 16.82 -6.08 -2.83
N GLY A 104 16.69 -7.25 -3.45
CA GLY A 104 17.37 -8.49 -3.07
C GLY A 104 16.67 -9.30 -1.98
N THR A 105 15.71 -8.74 -1.23
CA THR A 105 15.00 -9.45 -0.16
C THR A 105 13.84 -10.25 -0.73
N PRO A 106 13.78 -11.59 -0.51
CA PRO A 106 12.66 -12.42 -0.93
C PRO A 106 11.38 -12.07 -0.17
N VAL A 107 10.28 -11.89 -0.90
CA VAL A 107 8.96 -11.56 -0.35
C VAL A 107 7.86 -12.34 -1.04
N VAL A 108 6.72 -12.49 -0.37
CA VAL A 108 5.46 -12.80 -1.01
C VAL A 108 4.76 -11.49 -1.38
N ILE A 109 4.28 -11.39 -2.63
CA ILE A 109 3.60 -10.20 -3.11
C ILE A 109 2.13 -10.48 -3.43
N ILE A 110 1.26 -9.55 -3.04
CA ILE A 110 -0.17 -9.52 -3.35
C ILE A 110 -0.44 -8.22 -4.09
N VAL A 111 -1.03 -8.27 -5.28
CA VAL A 111 -1.40 -7.07 -6.04
C VAL A 111 -2.85 -7.15 -6.46
N LEU A 112 -3.67 -6.20 -6.00
CA LEU A 112 -5.04 -6.07 -6.45
C LEU A 112 -5.11 -5.17 -7.69
N ASP A 113 -5.94 -5.54 -8.64
CA ASP A 113 -6.09 -4.86 -9.92
C ASP A 113 -7.51 -4.31 -10.09
N SER A 114 -7.64 -2.99 -10.07
CA SER A 114 -8.94 -2.33 -10.24
C SER A 114 -9.50 -2.42 -11.66
N SER A 115 -8.72 -2.87 -12.64
CA SER A 115 -9.25 -3.13 -13.98
C SER A 115 -10.20 -4.32 -14.01
N PHE A 116 -10.04 -5.29 -13.11
CA PHE A 116 -10.90 -6.46 -13.01
C PHE A 116 -11.99 -6.20 -11.96
N LEU A 117 -13.24 -5.99 -12.38
CA LEU A 117 -14.40 -5.72 -11.52
C LEU A 117 -14.14 -4.68 -10.41
N GLY A 118 -13.39 -3.62 -10.75
CA GLY A 118 -13.04 -2.56 -9.80
C GLY A 118 -12.08 -2.99 -8.68
N GLY A 119 -11.39 -4.11 -8.80
CA GLY A 119 -10.54 -4.65 -7.74
C GLY A 119 -11.33 -5.17 -6.54
N SER A 120 -12.65 -5.40 -6.70
CA SER A 120 -13.54 -5.78 -5.60
C SER A 120 -13.21 -7.18 -5.05
N MET A 121 -13.28 -7.32 -3.71
CA MET A 121 -12.99 -8.56 -3.02
C MET A 121 -14.21 -9.48 -3.02
N GLY A 122 -14.11 -10.58 -3.73
CA GLY A 122 -15.00 -11.75 -3.67
C GLY A 122 -14.26 -12.95 -3.08
N VAL A 123 -14.90 -14.12 -3.18
CA VAL A 123 -14.39 -15.38 -2.63
C VAL A 123 -12.98 -15.69 -3.12
N VAL A 124 -12.74 -15.57 -4.42
CA VAL A 124 -11.44 -15.93 -5.02
C VAL A 124 -10.36 -14.90 -4.70
N VAL A 125 -10.69 -13.60 -4.65
CA VAL A 125 -9.73 -12.60 -4.20
C VAL A 125 -9.32 -12.87 -2.75
N GLY A 126 -10.31 -13.10 -1.87
CA GLY A 126 -10.04 -13.46 -0.46
C GLY A 126 -9.23 -14.74 -0.31
N GLU A 127 -9.52 -15.77 -1.13
CA GLU A 127 -8.74 -17.01 -1.15
C GLU A 127 -7.29 -16.78 -1.57
N LYS A 128 -7.05 -16.06 -2.68
CA LYS A 128 -5.70 -15.76 -3.15
C LYS A 128 -4.89 -14.95 -2.12
N VAL A 129 -5.52 -13.96 -1.47
CA VAL A 129 -4.90 -13.18 -0.39
C VAL A 129 -4.54 -14.10 0.79
N THR A 130 -5.46 -14.94 1.23
CA THR A 130 -5.25 -15.91 2.31
C THR A 130 -4.07 -16.85 2.00
N LEU A 131 -4.10 -17.49 0.84
CA LEU A 131 -3.04 -18.42 0.42
C LEU A 131 -1.66 -17.73 0.32
N ALA A 132 -1.64 -16.47 -0.10
CA ALA A 132 -0.38 -15.70 -0.16
C ALA A 132 0.17 -15.39 1.24
N LEU A 133 -0.68 -14.95 2.18
CA LEU A 133 -0.30 -14.70 3.57
C LEU A 133 0.17 -15.99 4.27
N GLU A 134 -0.54 -17.10 4.06
CA GLU A 134 -0.13 -18.41 4.57
C GLU A 134 1.18 -18.90 3.95
N LEU A 135 1.41 -18.65 2.65
CA LEU A 135 2.67 -18.96 1.99
C LEU A 135 3.83 -18.17 2.61
N ALA A 136 3.62 -16.88 2.86
CA ALA A 136 4.58 -16.03 3.55
C ALA A 136 4.92 -16.55 4.94
N ALA A 137 3.89 -16.89 5.73
CA ALA A 137 4.03 -17.46 7.07
C ALA A 137 4.81 -18.78 7.08
N ARG A 138 4.48 -19.69 6.15
CA ARG A 138 5.16 -21.00 6.03
C ARG A 138 6.63 -20.88 5.62
N ASN A 139 6.90 -19.98 4.69
CA ASN A 139 8.26 -19.78 4.14
C ASN A 139 9.09 -18.81 4.97
N LYS A 140 8.54 -18.25 6.05
CA LYS A 140 9.17 -17.22 6.88
C LYS A 140 9.67 -16.03 6.03
N MET A 141 8.80 -15.52 5.17
CA MET A 141 9.07 -14.40 4.29
C MET A 141 8.13 -13.24 4.66
N PRO A 142 8.59 -11.98 4.58
CA PRO A 142 7.68 -10.85 4.67
C PRO A 142 6.68 -10.85 3.51
N CYS A 143 5.52 -10.24 3.72
CA CYS A 143 4.50 -10.07 2.70
C CYS A 143 4.33 -8.60 2.34
N VAL A 144 4.23 -8.30 1.05
CA VAL A 144 3.97 -6.94 0.53
C VAL A 144 2.68 -6.97 -0.27
N ALA A 145 1.69 -6.15 0.11
CA ALA A 145 0.43 -6.03 -0.63
C ALA A 145 0.28 -4.64 -1.26
N MET A 146 0.01 -4.61 -2.57
CA MET A 146 -0.34 -3.41 -3.32
C MET A 146 -1.86 -3.40 -3.51
N VAL A 147 -2.55 -2.51 -2.80
CA VAL A 147 -4.01 -2.49 -2.73
C VAL A 147 -4.58 -1.43 -3.67
N THR A 148 -5.46 -1.86 -4.56
CA THR A 148 -6.32 -0.99 -5.38
C THR A 148 -7.68 -1.67 -5.49
N SER A 149 -8.68 -1.20 -4.72
CA SER A 149 -9.96 -1.91 -4.59
C SER A 149 -11.11 -0.94 -4.34
N GLY A 150 -12.23 -1.19 -5.04
CA GLY A 150 -13.52 -0.55 -4.77
C GLY A 150 -14.32 -1.20 -3.63
N GLY A 151 -13.75 -2.18 -2.92
CA GLY A 151 -14.38 -2.81 -1.75
C GLY A 151 -15.03 -4.16 -2.03
N THR A 152 -16.30 -4.33 -1.60
CA THR A 152 -17.03 -5.60 -1.61
C THR A 152 -17.52 -5.98 -3.02
N ARG A 153 -17.35 -7.23 -3.40
CA ARG A 153 -17.98 -7.80 -4.59
C ARG A 153 -19.43 -8.19 -4.30
N ILE A 154 -20.35 -7.27 -4.57
CA ILE A 154 -21.76 -7.42 -4.23
C ILE A 154 -22.44 -8.61 -4.94
N GLN A 155 -21.92 -9.05 -6.08
CA GLN A 155 -22.44 -10.18 -6.84
C GLN A 155 -22.30 -11.54 -6.12
N GLU A 156 -21.38 -11.63 -5.19
CA GLU A 156 -21.14 -12.83 -4.39
C GLU A 156 -21.77 -12.73 -2.99
N GLY A 157 -22.55 -11.68 -2.71
CA GLY A 157 -23.35 -11.51 -1.49
C GLY A 157 -22.54 -11.70 -0.19
N VAL A 158 -23.10 -12.45 0.75
CA VAL A 158 -22.50 -12.74 2.05
C VAL A 158 -21.15 -13.47 1.94
N LEU A 159 -20.93 -14.24 0.87
CA LEU A 159 -19.66 -14.94 0.66
C LEU A 159 -18.49 -13.97 0.53
N SER A 160 -18.72 -12.79 -0.09
CA SER A 160 -17.73 -11.71 -0.13
C SER A 160 -17.43 -11.16 1.27
N LEU A 161 -18.45 -10.96 2.11
CA LEU A 161 -18.25 -10.42 3.46
C LEU A 161 -17.45 -11.38 4.35
N MET A 162 -17.65 -12.68 4.18
CA MET A 162 -16.89 -13.69 4.94
C MET A 162 -15.39 -13.67 4.64
N GLN A 163 -14.98 -13.08 3.52
CA GLN A 163 -13.55 -12.95 3.19
C GLN A 163 -12.83 -11.99 4.14
N MET A 164 -13.52 -11.04 4.77
CA MET A 164 -12.93 -10.16 5.79
C MET A 164 -12.35 -10.97 6.95
N ALA A 165 -13.16 -11.83 7.56
CA ALA A 165 -12.71 -12.68 8.67
C ALA A 165 -11.57 -13.62 8.24
N LYS A 166 -11.70 -14.22 7.06
CA LYS A 166 -10.71 -15.17 6.53
C LYS A 166 -9.34 -14.53 6.30
N THR A 167 -9.30 -13.38 5.63
CA THR A 167 -8.05 -12.67 5.35
C THR A 167 -7.43 -12.07 6.61
N THR A 168 -8.25 -11.61 7.56
CA THR A 168 -7.82 -11.15 8.89
C THR A 168 -7.12 -12.25 9.68
N LEU A 169 -7.69 -13.48 9.70
CA LEU A 169 -7.07 -14.63 10.37
C LEU A 169 -5.74 -15.01 9.71
N ALA A 170 -5.65 -14.94 8.39
CA ALA A 170 -4.40 -15.20 7.68
C ALA A 170 -3.32 -14.16 8.00
N THR A 171 -3.69 -12.88 8.13
CA THR A 171 -2.77 -11.81 8.57
C THR A 171 -2.24 -12.09 9.98
N ARG A 172 -3.14 -12.50 10.91
CA ARG A 172 -2.72 -12.87 12.25
C ARG A 172 -1.75 -14.05 12.23
N THR A 173 -2.00 -15.06 11.41
CA THR A 173 -1.09 -16.21 11.26
C THR A 173 0.31 -15.77 10.79
N LEU A 174 0.39 -14.81 9.89
CA LEU A 174 1.67 -14.24 9.44
C LEU A 174 2.40 -13.53 10.59
N ARG A 175 1.68 -12.71 11.34
CA ARG A 175 2.21 -11.98 12.51
C ARG A 175 2.69 -12.95 13.61
N ASP A 176 1.94 -13.99 13.93
CA ASP A 176 2.31 -15.01 14.92
C ASP A 176 3.59 -15.76 14.54
N LYS A 177 3.97 -15.75 13.25
CA LYS A 177 5.26 -16.27 12.76
C LYS A 177 6.38 -15.21 12.74
N GLY A 178 6.12 -14.01 13.26
CA GLY A 178 7.10 -12.93 13.32
C GLY A 178 7.49 -12.37 11.95
N GLN A 179 6.61 -12.51 10.95
CA GLN A 179 6.88 -11.99 9.62
C GLN A 179 6.14 -10.69 9.38
N ALA A 180 6.84 -9.71 8.84
CA ALA A 180 6.28 -8.39 8.58
C ALA A 180 5.28 -8.41 7.42
N PHE A 181 4.25 -7.61 7.56
CA PHE A 181 3.26 -7.33 6.54
C PHE A 181 3.26 -5.85 6.19
N ILE A 182 3.62 -5.52 4.95
CA ILE A 182 3.66 -4.16 4.41
C ILE A 182 2.53 -4.01 3.42
N VAL A 183 1.75 -2.93 3.54
CA VAL A 183 0.66 -2.60 2.61
C VAL A 183 0.95 -1.27 1.93
N VAL A 184 0.68 -1.17 0.65
CA VAL A 184 0.66 0.09 -0.11
C VAL A 184 -0.76 0.34 -0.58
N LEU A 185 -1.39 1.39 -0.07
CA LEU A 185 -2.70 1.84 -0.47
C LEU A 185 -2.60 2.74 -1.69
N SER A 186 -3.30 2.38 -2.76
CA SER A 186 -3.37 3.15 -4.00
C SER A 186 -4.82 3.57 -4.29
N ASN A 187 -5.02 4.44 -5.26
CA ASN A 187 -6.34 4.98 -5.59
C ASN A 187 -7.16 4.03 -6.46
N PRO A 188 -8.38 3.60 -6.01
CA PRO A 188 -8.94 3.69 -4.66
C PRO A 188 -8.54 2.51 -3.78
N SER A 189 -8.60 2.68 -2.45
CA SER A 189 -8.45 1.61 -1.47
C SER A 189 -9.59 1.69 -0.45
N THR A 190 -10.71 1.05 -0.76
CA THR A 190 -11.96 1.26 -0.02
C THR A 190 -12.65 -0.03 0.44
N GLY A 191 -13.64 0.14 1.31
CA GLY A 191 -14.57 -0.89 1.74
C GLY A 191 -13.92 -2.02 2.54
N GLN A 192 -14.41 -3.24 2.30
CA GLN A 192 -14.00 -4.40 3.09
C GLN A 192 -12.51 -4.76 2.96
N VAL A 193 -11.83 -4.39 1.86
CA VAL A 193 -10.40 -4.65 1.71
C VAL A 193 -9.62 -3.81 2.73
N LEU A 194 -9.97 -2.52 2.86
CA LEU A 194 -9.41 -1.67 3.91
C LEU A 194 -9.81 -2.15 5.30
N GLY A 195 -11.10 -2.44 5.52
CA GLY A 195 -11.64 -2.89 6.81
C GLY A 195 -11.24 -4.33 7.22
N SER A 196 -10.31 -4.96 6.52
CA SER A 196 -9.83 -6.31 6.83
C SER A 196 -8.30 -6.37 6.81
N PHE A 197 -7.72 -7.14 5.91
CA PHE A 197 -6.28 -7.40 5.91
C PHE A 197 -5.41 -6.15 5.69
N ALA A 198 -5.89 -5.16 4.91
CA ALA A 198 -5.04 -4.04 4.55
C ALA A 198 -4.74 -3.11 5.74
N SER A 199 -5.72 -2.86 6.63
CA SER A 199 -5.52 -2.06 7.84
C SER A 199 -4.75 -2.79 8.95
N MET A 200 -4.57 -4.10 8.82
CA MET A 200 -3.87 -4.93 9.81
C MET A 200 -2.37 -5.10 9.51
N ALA A 201 -1.86 -4.41 8.50
CA ALA A 201 -0.43 -4.43 8.19
C ALA A 201 0.39 -3.79 9.31
N ASP A 202 1.62 -4.24 9.46
CA ASP A 202 2.57 -3.65 10.40
C ASP A 202 3.03 -2.27 9.91
N ILE A 203 3.14 -2.10 8.59
CA ILE A 203 3.54 -0.84 7.94
C ILE A 203 2.59 -0.57 6.78
N ILE A 204 2.03 0.65 6.74
CA ILE A 204 1.11 1.09 5.70
C ILE A 204 1.66 2.32 4.99
N PHE A 205 2.04 2.14 3.74
CA PHE A 205 2.31 3.23 2.81
C PHE A 205 1.04 3.63 2.06
N SER A 206 1.00 4.85 1.57
CA SER A 206 0.00 5.28 0.60
C SER A 206 0.62 6.04 -0.56
N GLU A 207 0.04 5.92 -1.74
CA GLU A 207 0.34 6.82 -2.86
C GLU A 207 -0.30 8.20 -2.62
N PRO A 208 0.34 9.31 -3.05
CA PRO A 208 -0.22 10.66 -2.90
C PRO A 208 -1.63 10.79 -3.48
N GLY A 209 -2.53 11.45 -2.76
CA GLY A 209 -3.90 11.69 -3.18
C GLY A 209 -4.74 10.43 -3.36
N ALA A 210 -4.31 9.28 -2.83
CA ALA A 210 -5.11 8.07 -2.88
C ALA A 210 -6.39 8.24 -2.07
N HIS A 211 -7.51 7.80 -2.66
CA HIS A 211 -8.78 7.76 -1.94
C HIS A 211 -8.82 6.51 -1.06
N ILE A 212 -8.94 6.75 0.24
CA ILE A 212 -8.92 5.72 1.28
C ILE A 212 -10.16 5.88 2.14
N GLY A 213 -10.91 4.81 2.37
CA GLY A 213 -12.08 4.89 3.24
C GLY A 213 -12.87 3.60 3.29
N PHE A 214 -13.73 3.48 4.31
CA PHE A 214 -14.60 2.31 4.42
C PHE A 214 -15.75 2.38 3.41
N ALA A 215 -16.32 3.58 3.18
CA ALA A 215 -17.40 3.77 2.21
C ALA A 215 -16.88 3.73 0.76
N PRO A 216 -17.67 3.14 -0.17
CA PRO A 216 -17.35 3.20 -1.59
C PRO A 216 -17.35 4.64 -2.12
N LEU A 217 -16.52 4.93 -3.12
CA LEU A 217 -16.42 6.24 -3.78
C LEU A 217 -17.78 6.83 -4.22
N GLY A 218 -18.74 5.96 -4.58
CA GLY A 218 -20.06 6.38 -5.04
C GLY A 218 -20.97 6.94 -3.95
N ASP A 219 -20.73 6.57 -2.70
CA ASP A 219 -21.57 6.91 -1.54
C ASP A 219 -21.04 8.13 -0.77
N LEU A 220 -19.85 8.61 -1.14
CA LEU A 220 -19.21 9.79 -0.55
C LEU A 220 -19.68 11.10 -1.18
N ARG A 221 -20.84 11.10 -1.85
CA ARG A 221 -21.47 12.31 -2.38
C ARG A 221 -22.06 13.10 -1.23
N GLU A 222 -21.78 14.40 -1.25
CA GLU A 222 -22.26 15.47 -0.37
C GLU A 222 -23.27 15.06 0.71
N VAL A 223 -22.81 14.92 1.93
CA VAL A 223 -23.66 15.03 3.12
C VAL A 223 -23.52 16.45 3.64
N ASP A 224 -24.62 17.22 3.65
CA ASP A 224 -24.71 18.61 4.14
C ASP A 224 -23.77 19.62 3.46
N GLY A 225 -23.54 19.54 2.15
CA GLY A 225 -22.77 20.54 1.40
C GLY A 225 -21.28 20.63 1.75
N LYS A 226 -20.76 19.71 2.57
CA LYS A 226 -19.32 19.57 2.84
C LYS A 226 -18.74 18.51 1.92
N ARG A 227 -17.62 18.83 1.26
CA ARG A 227 -16.84 17.83 0.50
C ARG A 227 -16.25 16.83 1.49
N ILE A 228 -16.85 15.66 1.59
CA ILE A 228 -16.37 14.53 2.39
C ILE A 228 -15.03 14.00 1.81
N ASP A 229 -14.76 14.31 0.55
CA ASP A 229 -13.54 13.91 -0.16
C ASP A 229 -12.24 14.24 0.60
N ALA A 230 -12.19 15.36 1.33
CA ALA A 230 -10.98 15.80 2.02
C ALA A 230 -10.60 14.91 3.22
N GLU A 231 -11.56 14.22 3.82
CA GLU A 231 -11.33 13.35 4.98
C GLU A 231 -10.90 11.92 4.59
N HIS A 232 -11.07 11.57 3.32
CA HIS A 232 -10.80 10.25 2.76
C HIS A 232 -9.60 10.21 1.82
N THR A 233 -8.64 11.10 2.05
CA THR A 233 -7.38 11.14 1.29
C THR A 233 -6.25 10.46 2.06
N ALA A 234 -5.21 10.06 1.35
CA ALA A 234 -3.97 9.55 1.94
C ALA A 234 -3.39 10.53 2.97
N GLU A 235 -3.45 11.83 2.65
CA GLU A 235 -2.96 12.92 3.49
C GLU A 235 -3.72 13.00 4.83
N ALA A 236 -5.04 12.91 4.79
CA ALA A 236 -5.88 12.91 6.00
C ALA A 236 -5.67 11.65 6.85
N TYR A 237 -5.40 10.52 6.22
CA TYR A 237 -5.08 9.27 6.93
C TYR A 237 -3.69 9.31 7.57
N LEU A 238 -2.71 9.98 6.94
CA LEU A 238 -1.39 10.24 7.54
C LEU A 238 -1.51 11.15 8.77
N GLU A 239 -2.25 12.25 8.66
CA GLU A 239 -2.48 13.18 9.79
C GLU A 239 -3.14 12.51 11.00
N ARG A 240 -3.93 11.46 10.77
CA ARG A 240 -4.59 10.68 11.83
C ARG A 240 -3.78 9.48 12.32
N GLY A 241 -2.57 9.27 11.81
CA GLY A 241 -1.72 8.13 12.16
C GLY A 241 -2.19 6.78 11.59
N HIS A 242 -3.12 6.76 10.63
CA HIS A 242 -3.61 5.52 10.03
C HIS A 242 -2.73 5.00 8.87
N VAL A 243 -1.85 5.85 8.36
CA VAL A 243 -0.85 5.55 7.33
C VAL A 243 0.50 6.02 7.85
N ASP A 244 1.54 5.23 7.68
CA ASP A 244 2.87 5.57 8.20
C ASP A 244 3.63 6.54 7.29
N ALA A 245 3.44 6.45 5.96
CA ALA A 245 4.04 7.41 5.04
C ALA A 245 3.30 7.50 3.70
N ILE A 246 3.35 8.70 3.11
CA ILE A 246 2.92 8.92 1.73
C ILE A 246 4.14 8.85 0.82
N VAL A 247 4.13 7.87 -0.09
CA VAL A 247 5.26 7.55 -0.95
C VAL A 247 4.87 7.67 -2.42
N LYS A 248 5.59 8.49 -3.16
CA LYS A 248 5.43 8.57 -4.61
C LYS A 248 5.78 7.23 -5.26
N ARG A 249 5.01 6.83 -6.28
CA ARG A 249 5.20 5.55 -6.97
C ARG A 249 6.63 5.30 -7.47
N GLU A 250 7.33 6.34 -7.84
CA GLU A 250 8.73 6.26 -8.29
C GLU A 250 9.69 5.81 -7.18
N ASN A 251 9.37 6.11 -5.92
CA ASN A 251 10.19 5.79 -4.76
C ASN A 251 9.75 4.50 -4.05
N LEU A 252 8.55 3.96 -4.34
CA LEU A 252 7.98 2.82 -3.63
C LEU A 252 8.92 1.62 -3.54
N LYS A 253 9.61 1.27 -4.64
CA LYS A 253 10.56 0.16 -4.63
C LYS A 253 11.70 0.40 -3.64
N HIS A 254 12.24 1.60 -3.64
CA HIS A 254 13.35 1.99 -2.76
C HIS A 254 12.92 1.97 -1.29
N ASP A 255 11.77 2.59 -0.98
CA ASP A 255 11.30 2.74 0.39
C ASP A 255 10.87 1.38 0.98
N ILE A 256 10.19 0.54 0.19
CA ILE A 256 9.88 -0.85 0.60
C ILE A 256 11.17 -1.65 0.85
N ALA A 257 12.15 -1.56 -0.06
CA ALA A 257 13.43 -2.26 0.11
C ALA A 257 14.18 -1.79 1.36
N SER A 258 14.19 -0.48 1.63
CA SER A 258 14.80 0.10 2.82
C SER A 258 14.15 -0.39 4.11
N VAL A 259 12.81 -0.45 4.15
CA VAL A 259 12.09 -1.00 5.29
C VAL A 259 12.35 -2.49 5.47
N LEU A 260 12.33 -3.26 4.38
CA LEU A 260 12.65 -4.69 4.43
C LEU A 260 14.06 -4.96 4.97
N ASP A 261 15.04 -4.11 4.62
CA ASP A 261 16.40 -4.18 5.16
C ASP A 261 16.42 -3.85 6.66
N LEU A 262 15.73 -2.77 7.08
CA LEU A 262 15.67 -2.35 8.49
C LEU A 262 15.05 -3.41 9.43
N ILE A 263 14.04 -4.14 8.96
CA ILE A 263 13.38 -5.21 9.73
C ILE A 263 14.04 -6.58 9.55
N SER A 264 15.08 -6.67 8.74
CA SER A 264 15.80 -7.92 8.51
C SER A 264 16.49 -8.38 9.79
N PRO A 265 16.46 -9.69 10.14
CA PRO A 265 17.25 -10.25 11.24
C PRO A 265 18.76 -10.04 11.08
N GLU A 266 19.22 -9.80 9.85
CA GLU A 266 20.62 -9.58 9.51
C GLU A 266 21.03 -8.11 9.61
N PHE A 267 20.06 -7.20 9.85
CA PHE A 267 20.33 -5.78 9.94
C PHE A 267 21.37 -5.49 11.03
N ARG A 268 22.40 -4.73 10.68
CA ARG A 268 23.45 -4.27 11.60
C ARG A 268 23.58 -2.76 11.54
N LEU A 269 23.44 -2.10 12.69
CA LEU A 269 23.81 -0.70 12.80
C LEU A 269 25.32 -0.56 12.58
N THR A 270 25.71 0.10 11.50
CA THR A 270 27.11 0.46 11.25
C THR A 270 27.33 1.89 11.69
N SER A 271 28.21 2.09 12.67
CA SER A 271 28.71 3.42 12.98
C SER A 271 29.91 3.72 12.08
N SER A 272 29.81 4.74 11.23
CA SER A 272 31.03 5.29 10.63
C SER A 272 31.88 5.90 11.78
N ARG A 273 33.05 5.36 12.03
CA ARG A 273 34.03 6.03 12.90
C ARG A 273 34.40 7.36 12.25
N ARG A 274 33.69 8.42 12.60
CA ARG A 274 34.25 9.76 12.42
C ARG A 274 35.51 9.84 13.26
N ALA A 275 36.61 10.37 12.68
CA ALA A 275 37.80 10.71 13.41
C ALA A 275 37.40 11.43 14.72
N ARG A 276 37.93 10.97 15.87
CA ARG A 276 37.68 11.64 17.12
C ARG A 276 38.03 13.12 16.92
N SER A 277 37.05 13.99 16.86
CA SER A 277 37.23 15.39 17.15
C SER A 277 37.58 15.45 18.63
N ASP A 278 38.60 16.17 18.98
CA ASP A 278 38.95 16.43 20.38
C ASP A 278 37.69 16.84 21.11
N SER A 279 37.20 15.97 21.99
CA SER A 279 36.01 16.25 22.77
C SER A 279 36.27 17.53 23.57
N PRO A 280 35.45 18.58 23.45
CA PRO A 280 35.66 19.78 24.22
C PRO A 280 35.67 19.41 25.70
N VAL A 281 36.65 19.92 26.43
CA VAL A 281 36.76 19.74 27.88
C VAL A 281 35.48 20.30 28.50
N ILE A 282 34.58 19.41 28.94
CA ILE A 282 33.34 19.79 29.60
C ILE A 282 33.75 20.29 31.00
N ARG A 283 33.69 21.62 31.21
CA ARG A 283 33.85 22.20 32.53
C ARG A 283 32.64 21.82 33.39
N PRO A 284 32.84 21.37 34.64
CA PRO A 284 31.73 21.11 35.54
C PRO A 284 30.95 22.42 35.76
N ARG A 285 29.63 22.33 35.62
CA ARG A 285 28.67 23.44 35.82
C ARG A 285 27.92 23.21 37.10
N GLU A 286 27.46 24.29 37.75
CA GLU A 286 26.59 24.18 38.90
C GLU A 286 25.26 23.50 38.53
N ALA A 287 24.69 22.75 39.49
CA ALA A 287 23.46 21.97 39.24
C ALA A 287 22.29 22.84 38.71
N TRP A 288 22.16 24.07 39.21
CA TRP A 288 21.12 25.00 38.78
C TRP A 288 21.32 25.51 37.33
N GLU A 289 22.55 25.73 36.93
CA GLU A 289 22.88 26.05 35.53
C GLU A 289 22.55 24.90 34.59
N MET A 290 22.79 23.69 35.04
CA MET A 290 22.39 22.50 34.25
C MET A 290 20.85 22.39 34.07
N VAL A 291 20.09 22.70 35.13
CA VAL A 291 18.62 22.74 35.05
C VAL A 291 18.15 23.84 34.08
N LYS A 292 18.74 25.04 34.17
CA LYS A 292 18.42 26.13 33.24
C LYS A 292 18.74 25.74 31.79
N LEU A 293 19.90 25.14 31.55
CA LEU A 293 20.30 24.69 30.23
C LEU A 293 19.36 23.59 29.69
N ALA A 294 18.95 22.67 30.54
CA ALA A 294 18.03 21.60 30.18
C ALA A 294 16.63 22.11 29.77
N ARG A 295 16.20 23.25 30.35
CA ARG A 295 14.88 23.87 30.10
C ARG A 295 14.89 24.99 29.06
N ARG A 296 16.00 25.22 28.38
CA ARG A 296 16.06 26.24 27.32
C ARG A 296 15.12 25.93 26.18
N PRO A 297 14.30 26.89 25.72
CA PRO A 297 13.33 26.69 24.63
C PRO A 297 14.01 26.47 23.24
N ASP A 298 15.25 26.94 23.09
CA ASP A 298 16.08 26.80 21.88
C ASP A 298 16.89 25.49 21.83
N ARG A 299 16.64 24.59 22.77
CA ARG A 299 17.30 23.30 22.82
C ARG A 299 16.83 22.42 21.67
N PRO A 300 17.74 21.68 20.99
CA PRO A 300 17.33 20.75 19.95
C PRO A 300 16.33 19.71 20.48
N ARG A 301 15.24 19.52 19.74
CA ARG A 301 14.22 18.48 20.03
C ARG A 301 14.66 17.14 19.44
N SER A 302 13.96 16.06 19.78
CA SER A 302 14.24 14.69 19.30
C SER A 302 14.39 14.64 17.78
N ARG A 303 13.51 15.32 17.03
CA ARG A 303 13.55 15.37 15.57
C ARG A 303 14.87 15.88 15.03
N PHE A 304 15.44 16.92 15.65
CA PHE A 304 16.76 17.44 15.25
C PHE A 304 17.84 16.37 15.35
N TYR A 305 17.85 15.57 16.41
CA TYR A 305 18.81 14.49 16.56
C TYR A 305 18.58 13.36 15.56
N ILE A 306 17.32 13.00 15.32
CA ILE A 306 16.94 11.99 14.34
C ILE A 306 17.46 12.38 12.95
N ASP A 307 17.15 13.60 12.51
CA ASP A 307 17.50 14.09 11.17
C ASP A 307 19.02 14.28 10.97
N ASN A 308 19.81 14.47 12.05
CA ASN A 308 21.24 14.72 11.96
C ASN A 308 22.12 13.52 12.33
N VAL A 309 21.60 12.53 13.02
CA VAL A 309 22.39 11.38 13.55
C VAL A 309 22.09 10.10 12.77
N PHE A 310 20.86 9.91 12.34
CA PHE A 310 20.43 8.69 11.67
C PHE A 310 20.26 8.92 10.17
N ALA A 311 20.73 7.97 9.37
CA ALA A 311 20.32 7.81 7.97
C ALA A 311 19.18 6.79 7.90
N ASN A 312 18.28 6.93 6.94
CA ASN A 312 17.18 6.01 6.70
C ASN A 312 16.24 5.83 7.91
N PHE A 313 15.97 6.91 8.65
CA PHE A 313 14.96 6.90 9.69
C PHE A 313 13.57 6.75 9.08
N PHE A 314 12.77 5.83 9.62
CA PHE A 314 11.39 5.62 9.24
C PHE A 314 10.49 5.71 10.48
N GLU A 315 9.53 6.62 10.44
CA GLU A 315 8.57 6.85 11.51
C GLU A 315 7.36 5.91 11.37
N LEU A 316 6.98 5.23 12.46
CA LEU A 316 5.80 4.39 12.52
C LEU A 316 4.78 5.03 13.47
N HIS A 317 3.51 4.92 13.15
CA HIS A 317 2.42 5.58 13.87
C HIS A 317 1.66 4.64 14.82
N GLY A 318 2.36 3.70 15.45
CA GLY A 318 1.83 2.86 16.50
C GLY A 318 0.76 1.85 16.06
N ASP A 319 -0.19 1.54 16.95
CA ASP A 319 -1.22 0.53 16.72
C ASP A 319 -2.44 1.04 15.92
N ARG A 320 -2.51 2.31 15.63
CA ARG A 320 -3.56 2.98 14.85
C ARG A 320 -4.96 2.90 15.48
N VAL A 321 -5.05 2.69 16.81
CA VAL A 321 -6.36 2.50 17.50
C VAL A 321 -7.05 3.83 17.73
N TYR A 322 -6.34 4.88 18.11
CA TYR A 322 -6.91 6.18 18.44
C TYR A 322 -6.38 7.31 17.56
N SER A 323 -5.11 7.53 17.56
CA SER A 323 -4.39 8.56 16.82
C SER A 323 -2.91 8.16 16.77
N ASP A 324 -2.08 9.08 16.38
CA ASP A 324 -0.64 8.93 16.44
C ASP A 324 -0.15 8.78 17.90
N ASP A 325 0.72 7.81 18.15
CA ASP A 325 1.29 7.53 19.48
C ASP A 325 2.39 8.52 19.89
#